data_9851704cd98f771b49341083ca072ac7
#
_entry.id   9851704cd98f771b49341083ca072ac7
#
_cell.length_a   1.000
_cell.length_b   1.000
_cell.length_c   1.000
_cell.angle_alpha   90.00
_cell.angle_beta   90.00
_cell.angle_gamma   90.00
#
_symmetry.space_group_name_H-M   'P 1'
#
loop_
_entity.id
_entity.type
_entity.pdbx_description
1 polymer ?
#
loop_
_entity_poly.entity_id
_entity_poly.type
_entity_poly.pdbx_seq_one_letter_code
_entity_poly.pdbx_strand_id
1 'polypeptide(L)'
;DGAGVIREPSGTTITGIVPTNTYLCKDGKHVVIGGNGDSIFKRLMTEAGRPDMVEDPELEHNPGRVIHQARIDKALADWCLELSSFDIIEKLEAVRVPVGPIYSVEDMLADPHYNARGMFETVEINGEPLKIPAIMPKLSRTPGETHWPGAAIGQHNEEILGGLLGLSAKQIATLVKDQQ
;
A
#
# COMPACT_ATOMS: atom_id res chain seq x y z
N ASP A 1 8.76 -23.01 -9.72
CA ASP A 1 9.05 -24.21 -10.54
C ASP A 1 10.54 -24.48 -10.68
N GLY A 2 11.35 -23.57 -11.22
CA GLY A 2 12.77 -23.84 -11.54
C GLY A 2 13.66 -24.24 -10.37
N ALA A 3 13.40 -23.77 -9.17
CA ALA A 3 14.16 -24.11 -7.97
C ALA A 3 13.48 -25.13 -7.06
N GLY A 4 12.26 -25.58 -7.37
CA GLY A 4 11.47 -26.48 -6.54
C GLY A 4 11.11 -25.91 -5.16
N VAL A 5 11.16 -24.59 -4.99
CA VAL A 5 10.91 -23.92 -3.70
C VAL A 5 9.50 -23.37 -3.65
N ILE A 6 8.78 -23.70 -2.59
CA ILE A 6 7.49 -23.09 -2.24
C ILE A 6 7.76 -22.00 -1.21
N ARG A 7 7.35 -20.75 -1.51
CA ARG A 7 7.47 -19.64 -0.56
C ARG A 7 6.32 -19.68 0.44
N GLU A 8 6.65 -19.62 1.69
CA GLU A 8 5.71 -19.49 2.80
C GLU A 8 5.45 -18.00 3.12
N PRO A 9 4.36 -17.67 3.86
CA PRO A 9 4.11 -16.32 4.34
C PRO A 9 5.31 -15.76 5.13
N SER A 10 5.74 -14.54 4.81
CA SER A 10 6.92 -13.90 5.41
C SER A 10 6.63 -12.58 6.13
N GLY A 11 5.34 -12.29 6.40
CA GLY A 11 4.95 -11.02 7.02
C GLY A 11 5.21 -9.83 6.09
N THR A 12 5.89 -8.80 6.58
CA THR A 12 6.22 -7.57 5.85
C THR A 12 7.53 -7.64 5.07
N THR A 13 8.24 -8.78 5.14
CA THR A 13 9.52 -8.99 4.45
C THR A 13 9.34 -9.62 3.06
N ILE A 14 10.36 -9.49 2.22
CA ILE A 14 10.44 -10.23 0.96
C ILE A 14 11.43 -11.37 1.13
N THR A 15 10.97 -12.61 1.03
CA THR A 15 11.82 -13.80 1.16
C THR A 15 13.01 -13.75 0.21
N GLY A 16 14.22 -13.88 0.76
CA GLY A 16 15.46 -13.95 0.00
C GLY A 16 16.04 -12.60 -0.43
N ILE A 17 15.49 -11.47 0.03
CA ILE A 17 15.95 -10.12 -0.31
C ILE A 17 16.05 -9.28 0.98
N VAL A 18 17.27 -8.99 1.46
CA VAL A 18 17.53 -8.38 2.78
C VAL A 18 18.49 -7.19 2.69
N PRO A 19 18.16 -6.06 3.40
CA PRO A 19 16.89 -5.75 4.02
C PRO A 19 15.85 -5.24 3.02
N THR A 20 14.62 -5.75 3.15
CA THR A 20 13.44 -5.18 2.50
C THR A 20 12.27 -5.44 3.43
N ASN A 21 11.85 -4.43 4.20
CA ASN A 21 10.88 -4.59 5.27
C ASN A 21 10.20 -3.25 5.62
N THR A 22 9.15 -3.33 6.43
CA THR A 22 8.49 -2.19 7.08
C THR A 22 8.96 -2.05 8.52
N TYR A 23 9.20 -0.81 8.94
CA TYR A 23 9.67 -0.49 10.29
C TYR A 23 8.78 0.57 10.94
N LEU A 24 8.44 0.36 12.22
CA LEU A 24 7.71 1.31 13.04
C LEU A 24 8.66 2.44 13.48
N CYS A 25 8.21 3.69 13.33
CA CYS A 25 8.93 4.88 13.75
C CYS A 25 8.40 5.43 15.09
N LYS A 26 9.16 6.33 15.72
CA LYS A 26 8.84 6.97 16.99
C LYS A 26 7.48 7.65 17.02
N ASP A 27 7.03 8.19 15.91
CA ASP A 27 5.74 8.88 15.76
C ASP A 27 4.54 7.93 15.55
N GLY A 28 4.75 6.60 15.64
CA GLY A 28 3.73 5.59 15.44
C GLY A 28 3.40 5.30 13.97
N LYS A 29 4.04 5.99 13.02
CA LYS A 29 3.93 5.72 11.59
C LYS A 29 4.93 4.63 11.16
N HIS A 30 4.70 4.06 9.98
CA HIS A 30 5.59 3.05 9.42
C HIS A 30 6.26 3.57 8.15
N VAL A 31 7.49 3.14 7.94
CA VAL A 31 8.23 3.34 6.69
C VAL A 31 8.58 1.99 6.08
N VAL A 32 8.62 1.92 4.75
CA VAL A 32 9.19 0.78 4.03
C VAL A 32 10.60 1.15 3.58
N ILE A 33 11.57 0.28 3.83
CA ILE A 33 12.98 0.48 3.44
C ILE A 33 13.41 -0.66 2.54
N GLY A 34 13.99 -0.33 1.37
CA GLY A 34 14.55 -1.27 0.40
C GLY A 34 16.07 -1.13 0.30
N GLY A 35 16.81 -1.82 1.17
CA GLY A 35 18.27 -1.72 1.28
C GLY A 35 19.06 -2.90 0.72
N ASN A 36 18.49 -3.69 -0.16
CA ASN A 36 19.02 -4.99 -0.57
C ASN A 36 20.23 -4.97 -1.54
N GLY A 37 20.45 -3.89 -2.28
CA GLY A 37 21.64 -3.74 -3.12
C GLY A 37 22.89 -3.52 -2.27
N ASP A 38 24.04 -4.13 -2.59
CA ASP A 38 25.24 -4.12 -1.74
C ASP A 38 25.70 -2.68 -1.41
N SER A 39 25.75 -1.80 -2.40
CA SER A 39 26.08 -0.38 -2.16
C SER A 39 25.00 0.38 -1.41
N ILE A 40 23.72 0.00 -1.55
CA ILE A 40 22.60 0.60 -0.84
C ILE A 40 22.64 0.15 0.63
N PHE A 41 22.90 -1.14 0.87
CA PHE A 41 23.08 -1.68 2.22
C PHE A 41 24.17 -0.94 3.00
N LYS A 42 25.35 -0.72 2.39
CA LYS A 42 26.44 0.02 3.03
C LYS A 42 26.02 1.44 3.41
N ARG A 43 25.32 2.17 2.53
CA ARG A 43 24.81 3.52 2.85
C ARG A 43 23.75 3.50 3.95
N LEU A 44 22.82 2.55 3.89
CA LEU A 44 21.78 2.38 4.89
C LEU A 44 22.37 2.11 6.28
N MET A 45 23.32 1.17 6.40
CA MET A 45 23.93 0.84 7.68
C MET A 45 24.83 1.97 8.21
N THR A 46 25.48 2.72 7.31
CA THR A 46 26.24 3.92 7.69
C THR A 46 25.31 4.98 8.29
N GLU A 47 24.18 5.27 7.64
CA GLU A 47 23.21 6.24 8.13
C GLU A 47 22.54 5.79 9.45
N ALA A 48 22.29 4.51 9.58
CA ALA A 48 21.78 3.91 10.82
C ALA A 48 22.82 3.82 11.96
N GLY A 49 24.07 4.33 11.75
CA GLY A 49 25.12 4.31 12.78
C GLY A 49 25.63 2.91 13.09
N ARG A 50 25.65 1.99 12.12
CA ARG A 50 26.06 0.59 12.29
C ARG A 50 27.31 0.26 11.45
N PRO A 51 28.48 0.89 11.75
CA PRO A 51 29.74 0.58 11.05
C PRO A 51 30.14 -0.88 11.21
N ASP A 52 29.80 -1.50 12.33
CA ASP A 52 30.01 -2.94 12.59
C ASP A 52 29.34 -3.83 11.53
N MET A 53 28.22 -3.41 10.95
CA MET A 53 27.52 -4.13 9.88
C MET A 53 28.03 -3.75 8.48
N VAL A 54 28.59 -2.56 8.32
CA VAL A 54 29.20 -2.12 7.06
C VAL A 54 30.49 -2.87 6.77
N GLU A 55 31.27 -3.15 7.81
CA GLU A 55 32.58 -3.79 7.73
C GLU A 55 32.52 -5.32 7.84
N ASP A 56 31.36 -5.88 8.19
CA ASP A 56 31.16 -7.32 8.36
C ASP A 56 31.19 -8.04 7.01
N PRO A 57 32.21 -8.90 6.73
CA PRO A 57 32.32 -9.58 5.45
C PRO A 57 31.19 -10.58 5.18
N GLU A 58 30.51 -11.07 6.23
CA GLU A 58 29.34 -11.95 6.06
C GLU A 58 28.14 -11.19 5.53
N LEU A 59 28.09 -9.85 5.68
CA LEU A 59 26.99 -8.99 5.21
C LEU A 59 27.29 -8.30 3.88
N GLU A 60 28.44 -8.53 3.27
CA GLU A 60 28.84 -7.85 2.03
C GLU A 60 27.84 -8.12 0.90
N HIS A 61 27.34 -9.35 0.79
CA HIS A 61 26.43 -9.77 -0.27
C HIS A 61 25.10 -10.30 0.27
N ASN A 62 24.04 -10.20 -0.55
CA ASN A 62 22.68 -10.57 -0.15
C ASN A 62 22.56 -12.01 0.43
N PRO A 63 23.24 -13.06 -0.06
CA PRO A 63 23.13 -14.40 0.55
C PRO A 63 23.49 -14.43 2.03
N GLY A 64 24.56 -13.72 2.42
CA GLY A 64 24.94 -13.60 3.84
C GLY A 64 23.92 -12.79 4.64
N ARG A 65 23.42 -11.68 4.07
CA ARG A 65 22.37 -10.89 4.72
C ARG A 65 21.09 -11.67 4.97
N VAL A 66 20.73 -12.58 4.07
CA VAL A 66 19.58 -13.49 4.28
C VAL A 66 19.76 -14.37 5.49
N ILE A 67 20.97 -14.90 5.71
CA ILE A 67 21.28 -15.73 6.90
C ILE A 67 21.16 -14.88 8.18
N HIS A 68 21.58 -13.62 8.13
CA HIS A 68 21.59 -12.69 9.26
C HIS A 68 20.40 -11.73 9.30
N GLN A 69 19.30 -12.03 8.58
CA GLN A 69 18.13 -11.15 8.45
C GLN A 69 17.63 -10.62 9.79
N ALA A 70 17.45 -11.49 10.78
CA ALA A 70 16.92 -11.08 12.10
C ALA A 70 17.81 -10.05 12.81
N ARG A 71 19.15 -10.16 12.68
CA ARG A 71 20.10 -9.19 13.23
C ARG A 71 19.99 -7.84 12.54
N ILE A 72 19.85 -7.84 11.21
CA ILE A 72 19.75 -6.64 10.40
C ILE A 72 18.41 -5.94 10.66
N ASP A 73 17.31 -6.68 10.59
CA ASP A 73 15.96 -6.14 10.81
C ASP A 73 15.81 -5.56 12.22
N LYS A 74 16.40 -6.23 13.24
CA LYS A 74 16.42 -5.68 14.61
C LYS A 74 17.16 -4.35 14.69
N ALA A 75 18.34 -4.24 14.09
CA ALA A 75 19.12 -3.01 14.11
C ALA A 75 18.37 -1.84 13.46
N LEU A 76 17.70 -2.09 12.31
CA LEU A 76 16.91 -1.09 11.64
C LEU A 76 15.63 -0.74 12.41
N ALA A 77 14.98 -1.72 13.03
CA ALA A 77 13.80 -1.47 13.86
C ALA A 77 14.15 -0.60 15.08
N ASP A 78 15.23 -0.93 15.78
CA ASP A 78 15.71 -0.14 16.93
C ASP A 78 16.02 1.31 16.51
N TRP A 79 16.72 1.50 15.40
CA TRP A 79 17.04 2.84 14.88
C TRP A 79 15.79 3.63 14.45
N CYS A 80 14.84 3.01 13.75
CA CYS A 80 13.61 3.66 13.34
C CYS A 80 12.74 4.12 14.52
N LEU A 81 12.73 3.37 15.63
CA LEU A 81 12.01 3.74 16.85
C LEU A 81 12.56 5.00 17.55
N GLU A 82 13.77 5.41 17.24
CA GLU A 82 14.39 6.63 17.82
C GLU A 82 13.98 7.91 17.08
N LEU A 83 13.53 7.81 15.81
CA LEU A 83 13.29 8.93 14.90
C LEU A 83 11.84 8.95 14.39
N SER A 84 11.36 10.12 13.97
CA SER A 84 10.08 10.23 13.28
C SER A 84 10.16 9.62 11.87
N SER A 85 9.02 9.23 11.31
CA SER A 85 8.96 8.73 9.93
C SER A 85 9.48 9.77 8.92
N PHE A 86 9.23 11.04 9.17
CA PHE A 86 9.73 12.15 8.35
C PHE A 86 11.27 12.21 8.38
N ASP A 87 11.88 12.17 9.57
CA ASP A 87 13.35 12.22 9.72
C ASP A 87 14.03 11.01 9.06
N ILE A 88 13.45 9.81 9.18
CA ILE A 88 13.95 8.60 8.52
C ILE A 88 13.93 8.75 7.00
N ILE A 89 12.83 9.24 6.44
CA ILE A 89 12.69 9.45 4.99
C ILE A 89 13.71 10.47 4.50
N GLU A 90 13.79 11.64 5.15
CA GLU A 90 14.73 12.70 4.77
C GLU A 90 16.19 12.20 4.79
N LYS A 91 16.59 11.51 5.85
CA LYS A 91 17.95 10.95 5.99
C LYS A 91 18.28 9.93 4.90
N LEU A 92 17.38 9.00 4.63
CA LEU A 92 17.60 7.93 3.67
C LEU A 92 17.55 8.42 2.22
N GLU A 93 16.68 9.38 1.89
CA GLU A 93 16.66 10.04 0.58
C GLU A 93 17.96 10.80 0.30
N ALA A 94 18.49 11.53 1.30
CA ALA A 94 19.75 12.26 1.18
C ALA A 94 20.93 11.35 0.79
N VAL A 95 20.94 10.11 1.27
CA VAL A 95 21.96 9.10 0.95
C VAL A 95 21.52 8.12 -0.18
N ARG A 96 20.41 8.41 -0.83
CA ARG A 96 19.87 7.62 -1.97
C ARG A 96 19.62 6.15 -1.61
N VAL A 97 19.00 5.93 -0.47
CA VAL A 97 18.46 4.64 -0.07
C VAL A 97 16.95 4.65 -0.33
N PRO A 98 16.40 3.68 -1.07
CA PRO A 98 14.97 3.58 -1.31
C PRO A 98 14.19 3.47 0.01
N VAL A 99 13.30 4.43 0.23
CA VAL A 99 12.43 4.52 1.39
C VAL A 99 11.11 5.16 0.99
N GLY A 100 10.05 4.84 1.70
CA GLY A 100 8.75 5.49 1.51
C GLY A 100 7.85 5.33 2.73
N PRO A 101 6.88 6.22 2.91
CA PRO A 101 5.91 6.11 3.99
C PRO A 101 4.86 5.03 3.68
N ILE A 102 4.29 4.44 4.72
CA ILE A 102 3.03 3.70 4.63
C ILE A 102 1.91 4.69 4.90
N TYR A 103 1.19 5.05 3.86
CA TYR A 103 0.14 6.06 3.92
C TYR A 103 -1.15 5.55 4.55
N SER A 104 -1.75 6.39 5.41
CA SER A 104 -3.17 6.33 5.72
C SER A 104 -4.01 6.91 4.58
N VAL A 105 -5.34 6.75 4.64
CA VAL A 105 -6.25 7.41 3.68
C VAL A 105 -6.14 8.94 3.78
N GLU A 106 -5.96 9.48 4.98
CA GLU A 106 -5.73 10.92 5.19
C GLU A 106 -4.46 11.40 4.49
N ASP A 107 -3.34 10.68 4.66
CA ASP A 107 -2.07 10.98 3.99
C ASP A 107 -2.24 10.96 2.47
N MET A 108 -2.92 9.94 1.92
CA MET A 108 -3.17 9.82 0.48
C MET A 108 -4.02 10.99 -0.07
N LEU A 109 -5.06 11.40 0.65
CA LEU A 109 -5.92 12.51 0.23
C LEU A 109 -5.21 13.85 0.28
N ALA A 110 -4.24 14.02 1.17
CA ALA A 110 -3.42 15.23 1.31
C ALA A 110 -2.21 15.27 0.36
N ASP A 111 -1.79 14.11 -0.19
CA ASP A 111 -0.57 14.00 -1.00
C ASP A 111 -0.66 14.80 -2.31
N PRO A 112 0.28 15.75 -2.56
CA PRO A 112 0.27 16.57 -3.77
C PRO A 112 0.42 15.76 -5.06
N HIS A 113 1.16 14.64 -5.03
CA HIS A 113 1.35 13.79 -6.20
C HIS A 113 0.06 13.04 -6.56
N TYR A 114 -0.64 12.48 -5.58
CA TYR A 114 -1.92 11.81 -5.80
C TYR A 114 -2.96 12.80 -6.34
N ASN A 115 -3.00 14.01 -5.79
CA ASN A 115 -3.89 15.07 -6.28
C ASN A 115 -3.53 15.49 -7.72
N ALA A 116 -2.25 15.75 -8.02
CA ALA A 116 -1.79 16.12 -9.37
C ALA A 116 -2.04 15.01 -10.40
N ARG A 117 -1.98 13.75 -9.97
CA ARG A 117 -2.28 12.58 -10.81
C ARG A 117 -3.78 12.32 -10.94
N GLY A 118 -4.64 13.06 -10.20
CA GLY A 118 -6.08 12.81 -10.16
C GLY A 118 -6.40 11.37 -9.76
N MET A 119 -5.78 10.90 -8.65
CA MET A 119 -5.98 9.55 -8.13
C MET A 119 -7.33 9.40 -7.42
N PHE A 120 -8.00 10.51 -7.14
CA PHE A 120 -9.33 10.57 -6.55
C PHE A 120 -10.25 11.37 -7.44
N GLU A 121 -11.52 11.00 -7.44
CA GLU A 121 -12.63 11.76 -8.01
C GLU A 121 -13.72 11.98 -6.97
N THR A 122 -14.57 12.98 -7.18
CA THR A 122 -15.70 13.25 -6.28
C THR A 122 -16.98 12.84 -6.96
N VAL A 123 -17.74 11.98 -6.31
CA VAL A 123 -19.10 11.58 -6.71
C VAL A 123 -20.11 12.10 -5.70
N GLU A 124 -21.38 12.13 -6.07
CA GLU A 124 -22.48 12.50 -5.19
C GLU A 124 -23.26 11.24 -4.80
N ILE A 125 -23.43 11.02 -3.50
CA ILE A 125 -24.24 9.92 -2.94
C ILE A 125 -25.24 10.52 -1.96
N ASN A 126 -26.52 10.34 -2.24
CA ASN A 126 -27.63 10.88 -1.42
C ASN A 126 -27.55 12.40 -1.18
N GLY A 127 -27.03 13.15 -2.15
CA GLY A 127 -26.86 14.61 -2.07
C GLY A 127 -25.59 15.07 -1.34
N GLU A 128 -24.72 14.13 -0.92
CA GLU A 128 -23.47 14.44 -0.26
C GLU A 128 -22.27 14.09 -1.13
N PRO A 129 -21.24 14.95 -1.20
CA PRO A 129 -20.03 14.67 -1.96
C PRO A 129 -19.16 13.63 -1.26
N LEU A 130 -18.73 12.61 -1.99
CA LEU A 130 -17.81 11.58 -1.53
C LEU A 130 -16.61 11.47 -2.46
N LYS A 131 -15.41 11.52 -1.91
CA LYS A 131 -14.18 11.19 -2.66
C LYS A 131 -14.03 9.68 -2.76
N ILE A 132 -13.86 9.20 -3.99
CA ILE A 132 -13.59 7.78 -4.28
C ILE A 132 -12.28 7.65 -5.08
N PRO A 133 -11.63 6.48 -5.09
CA PRO A 133 -10.52 6.22 -5.99
C PRO A 133 -10.96 6.40 -7.45
N ALA A 134 -10.19 7.14 -8.22
CA ALA A 134 -10.41 7.30 -9.65
C ALA A 134 -10.08 6.02 -10.41
N ILE A 135 -10.62 5.86 -11.62
CA ILE A 135 -10.38 4.70 -12.46
C ILE A 135 -8.91 4.64 -12.91
N MET A 136 -8.28 3.51 -12.68
CA MET A 136 -6.91 3.23 -13.09
C MET A 136 -6.83 1.92 -13.89
N PRO A 137 -5.95 1.80 -14.89
CA PRO A 137 -4.98 2.79 -15.38
C PRO A 137 -5.64 3.92 -16.20
N LYS A 138 -4.97 5.08 -16.31
CA LYS A 138 -5.43 6.20 -17.13
C LYS A 138 -5.05 5.95 -18.60
N LEU A 139 -6.02 5.59 -19.41
CA LEU A 139 -5.84 5.33 -20.83
C LEU A 139 -6.00 6.63 -21.65
N SER A 140 -5.06 6.91 -22.56
CA SER A 140 -5.05 8.16 -23.33
C SER A 140 -6.14 8.25 -24.39
N ARG A 141 -6.56 7.13 -24.98
CA ARG A 141 -7.57 7.08 -26.07
C ARG A 141 -8.96 6.69 -25.60
N THR A 142 -9.04 5.94 -24.51
CA THR A 142 -10.30 5.41 -23.94
C THR A 142 -10.24 5.58 -22.42
N PRO A 143 -10.27 6.84 -21.91
CA PRO A 143 -10.23 7.08 -20.47
C PRO A 143 -11.43 6.41 -19.79
N GLY A 144 -11.20 5.84 -18.61
CA GLY A 144 -12.29 5.38 -17.77
C GLY A 144 -13.02 6.57 -17.14
N GLU A 145 -14.33 6.43 -16.95
CA GLU A 145 -15.20 7.44 -16.37
C GLU A 145 -16.22 6.78 -15.43
N THR A 146 -16.45 7.38 -14.26
CA THR A 146 -17.49 6.94 -13.34
C THR A 146 -18.78 7.65 -13.69
N HIS A 147 -19.70 6.97 -14.37
CA HIS A 147 -20.98 7.53 -14.76
C HIS A 147 -21.95 7.67 -13.59
N TRP A 148 -21.89 6.76 -12.63
CA TRP A 148 -22.66 6.81 -11.40
C TRP A 148 -22.02 5.93 -10.31
N PRO A 149 -22.16 6.32 -9.02
CA PRO A 149 -21.41 5.67 -7.93
C PRO A 149 -22.08 4.39 -7.39
N GLY A 150 -23.26 4.06 -7.87
CA GLY A 150 -24.05 2.91 -7.43
C GLY A 150 -25.51 3.28 -7.18
N ALA A 151 -26.35 2.26 -7.05
CA ALA A 151 -27.77 2.40 -6.81
C ALA A 151 -28.10 2.28 -5.31
N ALA A 152 -29.16 2.96 -4.86
CA ALA A 152 -29.77 2.66 -3.58
C ALA A 152 -30.40 1.26 -3.63
N ILE A 153 -30.51 0.61 -2.46
CA ILE A 153 -31.13 -0.71 -2.35
C ILE A 153 -32.55 -0.66 -2.90
N GLY A 154 -32.83 -1.52 -3.88
CA GLY A 154 -34.12 -1.62 -4.53
C GLY A 154 -34.44 -0.55 -5.62
N GLN A 155 -33.51 0.38 -5.90
CA GLN A 155 -33.73 1.47 -6.87
C GLN A 155 -34.16 0.96 -8.24
N HIS A 156 -33.66 -0.17 -8.70
CA HIS A 156 -33.96 -0.76 -10.01
C HIS A 156 -34.98 -1.91 -9.94
N ASN A 157 -35.64 -2.14 -8.80
CA ASN A 157 -36.58 -3.26 -8.67
C ASN A 157 -37.74 -3.18 -9.71
N GLU A 158 -38.33 -2.04 -9.92
CA GLU A 158 -39.40 -1.89 -10.90
C GLU A 158 -38.90 -2.10 -12.34
N GLU A 159 -37.76 -1.55 -12.68
CA GLU A 159 -37.14 -1.69 -13.99
C GLU A 159 -36.81 -3.16 -14.31
N ILE A 160 -36.12 -3.83 -13.38
CA ILE A 160 -35.64 -5.21 -13.62
C ILE A 160 -36.77 -6.22 -13.40
N LEU A 161 -37.42 -6.19 -12.22
CA LEU A 161 -38.44 -7.18 -11.89
C LEU A 161 -39.74 -6.97 -12.64
N GLY A 162 -40.13 -5.73 -12.80
CA GLY A 162 -41.35 -5.36 -13.57
C GLY A 162 -41.09 -5.33 -15.07
N GLY A 163 -40.13 -4.52 -15.51
CA GLY A 163 -39.88 -4.27 -16.93
C GLY A 163 -39.25 -5.48 -17.64
N LEU A 164 -38.20 -6.06 -17.09
CA LEU A 164 -37.48 -7.16 -17.75
C LEU A 164 -38.11 -8.54 -17.46
N LEU A 165 -38.54 -8.82 -16.23
CA LEU A 165 -39.08 -10.13 -15.80
C LEU A 165 -40.60 -10.19 -15.84
N GLY A 166 -41.29 -9.06 -16.07
CA GLY A 166 -42.76 -8.99 -16.22
C GLY A 166 -43.54 -9.24 -14.92
N LEU A 167 -42.91 -9.07 -13.73
CA LEU A 167 -43.60 -9.24 -12.47
C LEU A 167 -44.53 -8.07 -12.19
N SER A 168 -45.73 -8.37 -11.65
CA SER A 168 -46.67 -7.31 -11.20
C SER A 168 -46.14 -6.61 -9.94
N ALA A 169 -46.59 -5.37 -9.72
CA ALA A 169 -46.24 -4.58 -8.54
C ALA A 169 -46.52 -5.34 -7.23
N LYS A 170 -47.59 -6.15 -7.17
CA LYS A 170 -47.93 -6.97 -6.00
C LYS A 170 -46.90 -8.07 -5.76
N GLN A 171 -46.39 -8.73 -6.82
CA GLN A 171 -45.35 -9.74 -6.72
C GLN A 171 -44.02 -9.10 -6.27
N ILE A 172 -43.65 -7.96 -6.83
CA ILE A 172 -42.47 -7.20 -6.44
C ILE A 172 -42.52 -6.83 -4.95
N ALA A 173 -43.67 -6.27 -4.50
CA ALA A 173 -43.86 -5.89 -3.11
C ALA A 173 -43.76 -7.09 -2.14
N THR A 174 -44.18 -8.28 -2.55
CA THR A 174 -44.05 -9.49 -1.75
C THR A 174 -42.58 -9.91 -1.62
N LEU A 175 -41.82 -9.94 -2.73
CA LEU A 175 -40.41 -10.28 -2.75
C LEU A 175 -39.55 -9.34 -1.89
N VAL A 176 -39.85 -8.05 -1.88
CA VAL A 176 -39.11 -7.04 -1.09
C VAL A 176 -39.39 -7.17 0.41
N LYS A 177 -40.61 -7.58 0.82
CA LYS A 177 -40.97 -7.78 2.23
C LYS A 177 -40.29 -8.99 2.84
N ASP A 178 -40.05 -10.05 2.07
CA ASP A 178 -39.43 -11.28 2.57
C ASP A 178 -37.89 -11.16 2.73
N GLN A 179 -37.31 -9.99 2.39
CA GLN A 179 -35.87 -9.72 2.50
C GLN A 179 -35.50 -8.71 3.63
N GLN A 180 -36.48 -8.23 4.39
CA GLN A 180 -36.28 -7.40 5.58
C GLN A 180 -36.44 -8.23 6.87
#